data_6baf9934b154196c9cb76f36b8bac11b
#
_entry.id   6baf9934b154196c9cb76f36b8bac11b
#
_cell.length_a   1.000
_cell.length_b   1.000
_cell.length_c   1.000
_cell.angle_alpha   90.00
_cell.angle_beta   90.00
_cell.angle_gamma   90.00
#
_symmetry.space_group_name_H-M   'P 1'
#
loop_
_entity.id
_entity.type
_entity.pdbx_description
1 polymer ?
#
loop_
_entity_poly.entity_id
_entity_poly.type
_entity_poly.pdbx_seq_one_letter_code
_entity_poly.pdbx_strand_id
1 'polypeptide(L)'
;MNDSEFKKTITHEKKSDNTVNYILCIALIIIGFYFLLKIYNDFDPSKGNEAFLILLLPFMFFCAGFYGLWRIPKDYFVSIVSSTQTMSQKENLIDDYLKLSKHKIIWRDKTDNIIDVRYRNIFWNYVDLKIYVDNDKFMFNAQGADLKGIKGIIDFGLTRRANNKLMHFLQVNG
;
A
#
# COMPACT_ATOMS: atom_id res chain seq x y z
N MET A 1 6.58 -18.38 13.57
CA MET A 1 5.50 -18.01 12.58
C MET A 1 6.01 -18.28 11.18
N ASN A 2 5.23 -18.92 10.32
CA ASN A 2 5.64 -19.13 8.93
C ASN A 2 5.13 -17.99 8.01
N ASP A 3 5.60 -17.96 6.76
CA ASP A 3 5.28 -16.92 5.78
C ASP A 3 3.76 -16.79 5.54
N SER A 4 3.06 -17.93 5.55
CA SER A 4 1.60 -17.95 5.31
C SER A 4 0.82 -17.41 6.52
N GLU A 5 1.30 -17.65 7.73
CA GLU A 5 0.71 -17.13 8.96
C GLU A 5 0.91 -15.62 9.07
N PHE A 6 2.12 -15.13 8.77
CA PHE A 6 2.38 -13.69 8.75
C PHE A 6 1.51 -12.97 7.73
N LYS A 7 1.39 -13.53 6.52
CA LYS A 7 0.51 -13.01 5.48
C LYS A 7 -0.97 -12.99 5.92
N LYS A 8 -1.44 -14.06 6.59
CA LYS A 8 -2.80 -14.11 7.13
C LYS A 8 -3.04 -13.03 8.18
N THR A 9 -2.08 -12.80 9.07
CA THR A 9 -2.17 -11.74 10.09
C THR A 9 -2.35 -10.38 9.43
N ILE A 10 -1.49 -10.02 8.45
CA ILE A 10 -1.61 -8.77 7.72
C ILE A 10 -2.96 -8.66 6.99
N THR A 11 -3.38 -9.72 6.32
CA THR A 11 -4.64 -9.73 5.55
C THR A 11 -5.85 -9.59 6.46
N HIS A 12 -5.84 -10.26 7.62
CA HIS A 12 -6.96 -10.23 8.57
C HIS A 12 -7.13 -8.85 9.19
N GLU A 13 -6.04 -8.22 9.64
CA GLU A 13 -6.07 -6.87 10.23
C GLU A 13 -6.60 -5.80 9.27
N LYS A 14 -6.35 -5.96 7.97
CA LYS A 14 -6.74 -5.00 6.92
C LYS A 14 -7.98 -5.42 6.13
N LYS A 15 -8.69 -6.47 6.55
CA LYS A 15 -9.84 -7.01 5.81
C LYS A 15 -10.95 -5.99 5.61
N SER A 16 -11.24 -5.19 6.65
CA SER A 16 -12.27 -4.14 6.59
C SER A 16 -11.93 -3.07 5.55
N ASP A 17 -10.70 -2.55 5.60
CA ASP A 17 -10.24 -1.49 4.69
C ASP A 17 -10.26 -1.96 3.24
N ASN A 18 -9.90 -3.22 3.01
CA ASN A 18 -9.95 -3.80 1.67
C ASN A 18 -11.36 -3.91 1.13
N THR A 19 -12.29 -4.37 1.95
CA THR A 19 -13.69 -4.49 1.52
C THR A 19 -14.21 -3.14 1.06
N VAL A 20 -13.94 -2.07 1.81
CA VAL A 20 -14.30 -0.70 1.43
C VAL A 20 -13.62 -0.31 0.11
N ASN A 21 -12.32 -0.58 -0.02
CA ASN A 21 -11.58 -0.24 -1.24
C ASN A 21 -12.09 -1.00 -2.47
N TYR A 22 -12.46 -2.28 -2.35
CA TYR A 22 -13.10 -3.04 -3.44
C TYR A 22 -14.44 -2.44 -3.84
N ILE A 23 -15.30 -2.09 -2.86
CA ILE A 23 -16.58 -1.45 -3.11
C ILE A 23 -16.37 -0.12 -3.85
N LEU A 24 -15.41 0.70 -3.42
CA LEU A 24 -15.09 1.97 -4.09
C LEU A 24 -14.61 1.77 -5.52
N CYS A 25 -13.75 0.77 -5.78
CA CYS A 25 -13.31 0.46 -7.14
C CYS A 25 -14.46 0.06 -8.05
N ILE A 26 -15.37 -0.80 -7.56
CA ILE A 26 -16.57 -1.20 -8.29
C ILE A 26 -17.50 0.00 -8.54
N ALA A 27 -17.69 0.84 -7.51
CA ALA A 27 -18.50 2.06 -7.66
C ALA A 27 -17.93 3.01 -8.72
N LEU A 28 -16.60 3.20 -8.77
CA LEU A 28 -15.95 4.00 -9.82
C LEU A 28 -16.22 3.45 -11.21
N ILE A 29 -16.15 2.13 -11.40
CA ILE A 29 -16.45 1.48 -12.68
C ILE A 29 -17.92 1.70 -13.06
N ILE A 30 -18.85 1.52 -12.11
CA ILE A 30 -20.28 1.74 -12.36
C ILE A 30 -20.56 3.21 -12.74
N ILE A 31 -19.95 4.16 -12.04
CA ILE A 31 -20.05 5.59 -12.34
C ILE A 31 -19.51 5.87 -13.76
N GLY A 32 -18.37 5.26 -14.12
CA GLY A 32 -17.81 5.36 -15.47
C GLY A 32 -18.80 4.86 -16.54
N PHE A 33 -19.46 3.72 -16.32
CA PHE A 33 -20.51 3.22 -17.22
C PHE A 33 -21.71 4.14 -17.32
N TYR A 34 -22.18 4.66 -16.18
CA TYR A 34 -23.28 5.63 -16.15
C TYR A 34 -22.98 6.87 -17.00
N PHE A 35 -21.77 7.43 -16.87
CA PHE A 35 -21.36 8.58 -17.67
C PHE A 35 -21.25 8.23 -19.17
N LEU A 36 -20.73 7.04 -19.52
CA LEU A 36 -20.70 6.61 -20.92
C LEU A 36 -22.09 6.49 -21.52
N LEU A 37 -23.04 5.89 -20.80
CA LEU A 37 -24.42 5.77 -21.27
C LEU A 37 -25.07 7.12 -21.45
N LYS A 38 -24.83 8.05 -20.50
CA LYS A 38 -25.36 9.41 -20.61
C LYS A 38 -24.77 10.14 -21.83
N ILE A 39 -23.46 10.06 -22.05
CA ILE A 39 -22.80 10.65 -23.20
C ILE A 39 -23.36 10.04 -24.50
N TYR A 40 -23.54 8.71 -24.55
CA TYR A 40 -24.09 8.04 -25.73
C TYR A 40 -25.50 8.53 -26.08
N ASN A 41 -26.35 8.72 -25.09
CA ASN A 41 -27.73 9.21 -25.28
C ASN A 41 -27.80 10.69 -25.66
N ASP A 42 -26.88 11.52 -25.11
CA ASP A 42 -26.86 12.97 -25.31
C ASP A 42 -25.85 13.42 -26.38
N PHE A 43 -25.27 12.48 -27.14
CA PHE A 43 -24.20 12.75 -28.08
C PHE A 43 -24.70 13.59 -29.27
N ASP A 44 -24.13 14.80 -29.40
CA ASP A 44 -24.36 15.69 -30.52
C ASP A 44 -23.08 15.82 -31.36
N PRO A 45 -23.02 15.22 -32.55
CA PRO A 45 -21.83 15.26 -33.41
C PRO A 45 -21.38 16.67 -33.79
N SER A 46 -22.23 17.66 -33.72
CA SER A 46 -21.92 19.06 -34.08
C SER A 46 -20.96 19.73 -33.07
N LYS A 47 -20.83 19.19 -31.86
CA LYS A 47 -20.02 19.78 -30.76
C LYS A 47 -18.51 19.47 -30.81
N GLY A 48 -18.04 18.75 -31.83
CA GLY A 48 -16.63 18.57 -32.13
C GLY A 48 -15.72 18.21 -30.95
N ASN A 49 -14.72 19.07 -30.67
CA ASN A 49 -13.69 18.81 -29.63
C ASN A 49 -14.22 18.75 -28.20
N GLU A 50 -15.38 19.30 -27.87
CA GLU A 50 -15.98 19.23 -26.56
C GLU A 50 -16.38 17.79 -26.21
N ALA A 51 -16.77 16.98 -27.20
CA ALA A 51 -17.12 15.58 -27.01
C ALA A 51 -15.93 14.75 -26.50
N PHE A 52 -14.70 15.09 -26.91
CA PHE A 52 -13.51 14.39 -26.45
C PHE A 52 -13.21 14.65 -24.97
N LEU A 53 -13.37 15.88 -24.51
CA LEU A 53 -13.17 16.23 -23.10
C LEU A 53 -14.19 15.53 -22.19
N ILE A 54 -15.42 15.36 -22.66
CA ILE A 54 -16.48 14.67 -21.92
C ILE A 54 -16.17 13.17 -21.78
N LEU A 55 -15.57 12.55 -22.81
CA LEU A 55 -15.14 11.14 -22.75
C LEU A 55 -13.96 10.88 -21.80
N LEU A 56 -13.15 11.88 -21.50
CA LEU A 56 -12.02 11.75 -20.58
C LEU A 56 -12.47 11.37 -19.17
N LEU A 57 -13.61 11.90 -18.72
CA LEU A 57 -14.11 11.69 -17.38
C LEU A 57 -14.46 10.18 -17.09
N PRO A 58 -15.32 9.50 -17.89
CA PRO A 58 -15.59 8.09 -17.70
C PRO A 58 -14.31 7.24 -17.84
N PHE A 59 -13.40 7.60 -18.75
CA PHE A 59 -12.13 6.90 -18.90
C PHE A 59 -11.28 6.98 -17.62
N MET A 60 -11.20 8.14 -16.96
CA MET A 60 -10.51 8.29 -15.70
C MET A 60 -11.12 7.41 -14.60
N PHE A 61 -12.46 7.32 -14.51
CA PHE A 61 -13.12 6.44 -13.55
C PHE A 61 -12.82 4.96 -13.80
N PHE A 62 -12.81 4.51 -15.05
CA PHE A 62 -12.41 3.14 -15.39
C PHE A 62 -10.97 2.88 -15.03
N CYS A 63 -10.04 3.75 -15.43
CA CYS A 63 -8.63 3.60 -15.10
C CYS A 63 -8.40 3.51 -13.58
N ALA A 64 -9.04 4.38 -12.81
CA ALA A 64 -8.93 4.37 -11.35
C ALA A 64 -9.54 3.09 -10.74
N GLY A 65 -10.72 2.67 -11.17
CA GLY A 65 -11.40 1.49 -10.67
C GLY A 65 -10.64 0.19 -11.01
N PHE A 66 -10.27 -0.03 -12.27
CA PHE A 66 -9.50 -1.20 -12.68
C PHE A 66 -8.10 -1.25 -12.08
N TYR A 67 -7.40 -0.09 -12.03
CA TYR A 67 -6.12 0.00 -11.35
C TYR A 67 -6.22 -0.38 -9.88
N GLY A 68 -7.24 0.11 -9.18
CA GLY A 68 -7.48 -0.23 -7.79
C GLY A 68 -7.72 -1.73 -7.58
N LEU A 69 -8.59 -2.37 -8.39
CA LEU A 69 -8.84 -3.81 -8.33
C LEU A 69 -7.57 -4.64 -8.56
N TRP A 70 -6.73 -4.23 -9.50
CA TRP A 70 -5.45 -4.90 -9.77
C TRP A 70 -4.42 -4.68 -8.66
N ARG A 71 -4.47 -3.53 -8.00
CA ARG A 71 -3.49 -3.11 -7.00
C ARG A 71 -3.73 -3.70 -5.62
N ILE A 72 -4.99 -3.74 -5.17
CA ILE A 72 -5.36 -4.18 -3.82
C ILE A 72 -4.69 -5.51 -3.41
N PRO A 73 -4.70 -6.59 -4.21
CA PRO A 73 -4.07 -7.85 -3.82
C PRO A 73 -2.55 -7.75 -3.65
N LYS A 74 -1.90 -6.82 -4.35
CA LYS A 74 -0.43 -6.66 -4.33
C LYS A 74 0.09 -5.98 -3.08
N ASP A 75 -0.77 -5.31 -2.35
CA ASP A 75 -0.39 -4.60 -1.13
C ASP A 75 -0.15 -5.54 0.07
N TYR A 76 -0.53 -6.82 -0.08
CA TYR A 76 -0.27 -7.88 0.91
C TYR A 76 0.95 -8.72 0.59
N PHE A 77 1.81 -8.22 -0.29
CA PHE A 77 3.05 -8.90 -0.57
C PHE A 77 3.98 -8.83 0.64
N VAL A 78 4.39 -10.00 1.12
CA VAL A 78 5.39 -10.13 2.18
C VAL A 78 6.76 -10.17 1.53
N SER A 79 7.62 -9.24 1.92
CA SER A 79 9.03 -9.25 1.57
C SER A 79 9.79 -10.07 2.60
N ILE A 80 10.74 -10.89 2.13
CA ILE A 80 11.56 -11.77 2.97
C ILE A 80 13.03 -11.45 2.70
N VAL A 81 13.80 -11.28 3.77
CA VAL A 81 15.27 -11.11 3.71
C VAL A 81 15.89 -12.05 4.71
N SER A 82 16.75 -12.96 4.23
CA SER A 82 17.53 -13.86 5.09
C SER A 82 18.64 -13.09 5.81
N SER A 83 18.90 -13.44 7.06
CA SER A 83 19.97 -12.84 7.87
C SER A 83 20.47 -13.84 8.91
N THR A 84 21.77 -13.89 9.07
CA THR A 84 22.45 -14.73 10.08
C THR A 84 22.72 -14.01 11.39
N GLN A 85 22.29 -12.77 11.52
CA GLN A 85 22.48 -11.94 12.70
C GLN A 85 21.66 -12.46 13.89
N THR A 86 22.09 -12.14 15.10
CA THR A 86 21.33 -12.42 16.32
C THR A 86 20.06 -11.56 16.37
N MET A 87 19.07 -11.97 17.16
CA MET A 87 17.82 -11.21 17.35
C MET A 87 18.07 -9.77 17.78
N SER A 88 18.99 -9.54 18.71
CA SER A 88 19.34 -8.21 19.19
C SER A 88 19.95 -7.34 18.08
N GLN A 89 20.83 -7.92 17.24
CA GLN A 89 21.41 -7.21 16.10
C GLN A 89 20.35 -6.86 15.06
N LYS A 90 19.43 -7.76 14.78
CA LYS A 90 18.30 -7.54 13.86
C LYS A 90 17.40 -6.41 14.34
N GLU A 91 17.09 -6.36 15.62
CA GLU A 91 16.29 -5.28 16.19
C GLU A 91 17.01 -3.93 16.10
N ASN A 92 18.30 -3.88 16.43
CA ASN A 92 19.13 -2.69 16.28
C ASN A 92 19.17 -2.21 14.82
N LEU A 93 19.25 -3.14 13.87
CA LEU A 93 19.25 -2.82 12.44
C LEU A 93 17.94 -2.15 12.00
N ILE A 94 16.79 -2.62 12.52
CA ILE A 94 15.51 -1.97 12.27
C ILE A 94 15.49 -0.56 12.87
N ASP A 95 16.01 -0.39 14.07
CA ASP A 95 16.10 0.91 14.74
C ASP A 95 16.97 1.89 13.94
N ASP A 96 18.08 1.41 13.43
CA ASP A 96 18.98 2.21 12.59
C ASP A 96 18.32 2.60 11.27
N TYR A 97 17.58 1.68 10.63
CA TYR A 97 16.79 2.02 9.45
C TYR A 97 15.81 3.16 9.72
N LEU A 98 15.08 3.09 10.83
CA LEU A 98 14.10 4.09 11.20
C LEU A 98 14.74 5.46 11.49
N LYS A 99 15.93 5.48 12.11
CA LYS A 99 16.70 6.70 12.39
C LYS A 99 17.32 7.31 11.13
N LEU A 100 18.02 6.50 10.33
CA LEU A 100 18.72 6.95 9.11
C LEU A 100 17.76 7.49 8.05
N SER A 101 16.59 6.95 7.97
CA SER A 101 15.59 7.33 6.97
C SER A 101 14.92 8.68 7.24
N LYS A 102 15.30 9.41 8.31
CA LYS A 102 14.67 10.66 8.73
C LYS A 102 13.15 10.56 8.86
N HIS A 103 12.66 9.39 9.20
CA HIS A 103 11.26 9.15 9.40
C HIS A 103 10.79 9.73 10.74
N LYS A 104 9.68 10.44 10.72
CA LYS A 104 9.02 10.82 11.96
C LYS A 104 8.14 9.66 12.42
N ILE A 105 8.59 8.92 13.43
CA ILE A 105 7.81 7.86 14.05
C ILE A 105 6.59 8.49 14.74
N ILE A 106 5.41 8.00 14.42
CA ILE A 106 4.14 8.42 15.01
C ILE A 106 3.79 7.52 16.18
N TRP A 107 3.88 6.21 15.97
CA TRP A 107 3.78 5.22 17.02
C TRP A 107 4.60 3.98 16.66
N ARG A 108 5.00 3.24 17.67
CA ARG A 108 5.68 1.96 17.56
C ARG A 108 5.16 1.04 18.64
N ASP A 109 4.87 -0.18 18.27
CA ASP A 109 4.54 -1.27 19.19
C ASP A 109 5.42 -2.47 18.90
N LYS A 110 5.68 -3.26 19.91
CA LYS A 110 6.44 -4.51 19.81
C LYS A 110 5.75 -5.57 20.64
N THR A 111 5.31 -6.61 19.99
CA THR A 111 4.71 -7.77 20.61
C THR A 111 5.48 -9.02 20.16
N ASP A 112 6.16 -9.68 21.09
CA ASP A 112 7.06 -10.80 20.80
C ASP A 112 8.09 -10.42 19.70
N ASN A 113 8.03 -11.14 18.57
CA ASN A 113 8.92 -10.95 17.42
C ASN A 113 8.32 -10.04 16.35
N ILE A 114 7.16 -9.42 16.60
CA ILE A 114 6.51 -8.50 15.67
C ILE A 114 6.77 -7.07 16.10
N ILE A 115 7.22 -6.26 15.16
CA ILE A 115 7.41 -4.82 15.33
C ILE A 115 6.46 -4.12 14.39
N ASP A 116 5.52 -3.37 14.94
CA ASP A 116 4.59 -2.52 14.23
C ASP A 116 5.00 -1.07 14.36
N VAL A 117 5.16 -0.38 13.24
CA VAL A 117 5.58 1.02 13.23
C VAL A 117 4.74 1.81 12.24
N ARG A 118 4.19 2.92 12.68
CA ARG A 118 3.70 3.96 11.80
C ARG A 118 4.67 5.13 11.78
N TYR A 119 5.11 5.50 10.61
CA TYR A 119 5.97 6.66 10.45
C TYR A 119 5.49 7.56 9.31
N ARG A 120 5.87 8.82 9.39
CA ARG A 120 5.66 9.79 8.33
C ARG A 120 6.96 9.99 7.56
N ASN A 121 6.90 9.87 6.25
CA ASN A 121 8.06 10.12 5.40
C ASN A 121 8.24 11.65 5.14
N ILE A 122 9.33 12.02 4.44
CA ILE A 122 9.68 13.41 4.11
C ILE A 122 8.56 14.10 3.30
N PHE A 123 7.79 13.37 2.51
CA PHE A 123 6.69 13.88 1.68
C PHE A 123 5.33 13.87 2.40
N TRP A 124 5.32 13.83 3.74
CA TRP A 124 4.10 13.85 4.57
C TRP A 124 3.18 12.63 4.41
N ASN A 125 3.61 11.61 3.68
CA ASN A 125 2.87 10.38 3.56
C ASN A 125 3.14 9.48 4.76
N TYR A 126 2.10 8.81 5.23
CA TYR A 126 2.20 7.84 6.31
C TYR A 126 2.46 6.45 5.74
N VAL A 127 3.24 5.67 6.46
CA VAL A 127 3.53 4.27 6.14
C VAL A 127 3.32 3.45 7.39
N ASP A 128 2.50 2.42 7.26
CA ASP A 128 2.37 1.35 8.24
C ASP A 128 3.34 0.25 7.85
N LEU A 129 4.27 -0.05 8.73
CA LEU A 129 5.30 -1.06 8.56
C LEU A 129 5.14 -2.12 9.63
N LYS A 130 4.89 -3.36 9.21
CA LYS A 130 4.86 -4.53 10.08
C LYS A 130 6.05 -5.42 9.73
N ILE A 131 6.86 -5.75 10.73
CA ILE A 131 8.05 -6.59 10.59
C ILE A 131 7.93 -7.75 11.57
N TYR A 132 8.13 -8.96 11.09
CA TYR A 132 8.38 -10.13 11.91
C TYR A 132 9.85 -10.49 11.82
N VAL A 133 10.50 -10.60 12.97
CA VAL A 133 11.91 -10.97 13.10
C VAL A 133 12.00 -12.42 13.53
N ASP A 134 12.64 -13.24 12.69
CA ASP A 134 12.89 -14.66 12.96
C ASP A 134 14.38 -14.93 13.13
N ASN A 135 14.73 -16.15 13.55
CA ASN A 135 16.12 -16.53 13.78
C ASN A 135 16.98 -16.45 12.50
N ASP A 136 16.40 -16.71 11.34
CA ASP A 136 17.10 -16.80 10.06
C ASP A 136 16.69 -15.74 9.03
N LYS A 137 15.64 -14.94 9.33
CA LYS A 137 15.07 -14.00 8.35
C LYS A 137 14.31 -12.85 8.96
N PHE A 138 14.06 -11.83 8.14
CA PHE A 138 13.03 -10.82 8.33
C PHE A 138 11.88 -11.11 7.38
N MET A 139 10.66 -10.98 7.86
CA MET A 139 9.46 -10.89 7.01
C MET A 139 8.79 -9.55 7.27
N PHE A 140 8.48 -8.81 6.23
CA PHE A 140 7.87 -7.50 6.42
C PHE A 140 6.90 -7.13 5.31
N ASN A 141 5.99 -6.24 5.68
CA ASN A 141 5.08 -5.57 4.78
C ASN A 141 5.01 -4.09 5.16
N ALA A 142 5.15 -3.21 4.18
CA ALA A 142 4.94 -1.77 4.35
C ALA A 142 3.77 -1.35 3.49
N GLN A 143 2.88 -0.53 4.02
CA GLN A 143 1.69 -0.02 3.32
C GLN A 143 1.58 1.49 3.48
N GLY A 144 1.25 2.17 2.38
CA GLY A 144 0.86 3.57 2.44
C GLY A 144 -0.48 3.72 3.15
N ALA A 145 -0.58 4.71 4.04
CA ALA A 145 -1.77 5.01 4.81
C ALA A 145 -2.04 6.52 4.87
N ASP A 146 -3.24 6.90 5.26
CA ASP A 146 -3.56 8.27 5.66
C ASP A 146 -3.25 8.49 7.15
N LEU A 147 -3.58 9.69 7.67
CA LEU A 147 -3.40 10.04 9.09
C LEU A 147 -4.14 9.08 10.03
N LYS A 148 -5.30 8.56 9.63
CA LYS A 148 -6.14 7.64 10.42
C LYS A 148 -5.75 6.16 10.21
N GLY A 149 -4.77 5.88 9.34
CA GLY A 149 -4.35 4.53 8.99
C GLY A 149 -5.20 3.87 7.91
N ILE A 150 -6.11 4.62 7.29
CA ILE A 150 -6.91 4.13 6.17
C ILE A 150 -6.03 4.16 4.92
N LYS A 151 -5.99 3.06 4.21
CA LYS A 151 -5.26 2.95 2.97
C LYS A 151 -6.07 3.48 1.80
N GLY A 152 -5.50 4.39 1.04
CA GLY A 152 -6.09 4.86 -0.20
C GLY A 152 -6.00 3.83 -1.33
N ILE A 153 -6.93 3.87 -2.28
CA ILE A 153 -6.92 3.04 -3.50
C ILE A 153 -5.66 3.32 -4.32
N ILE A 154 -5.24 4.59 -4.37
CA ILE A 154 -4.08 5.04 -5.14
C ILE A 154 -3.03 5.56 -4.15
N ASP A 155 -1.92 4.85 -4.01
CA ASP A 155 -0.79 5.22 -3.15
C ASP A 155 0.42 5.76 -3.93
N PHE A 156 0.29 5.97 -5.24
CA PHE A 156 1.36 6.43 -6.14
C PHE A 156 2.68 5.63 -5.99
N GLY A 157 2.58 4.35 -5.65
CA GLY A 157 3.73 3.46 -5.46
C GLY A 157 4.44 3.62 -4.11
N LEU A 158 3.84 4.32 -3.14
CA LEU A 158 4.40 4.51 -1.81
C LEU A 158 4.70 3.18 -1.10
N THR A 159 3.72 2.28 -1.09
CA THR A 159 3.87 0.91 -0.55
C THR A 159 5.08 0.19 -1.15
N ARG A 160 5.20 0.19 -2.48
CA ARG A 160 6.31 -0.47 -3.18
C ARG A 160 7.65 0.17 -2.85
N ARG A 161 7.72 1.51 -2.83
CA ARG A 161 8.96 2.23 -2.50
C ARG A 161 9.39 1.97 -1.06
N ALA A 162 8.46 1.95 -0.11
CA ALA A 162 8.75 1.66 1.29
C ALA A 162 9.29 0.23 1.46
N ASN A 163 8.63 -0.78 0.87
CA ASN A 163 9.10 -2.16 0.89
C ASN A 163 10.50 -2.30 0.26
N ASN A 164 10.71 -1.75 -0.94
CA ASN A 164 12.00 -1.85 -1.63
C ASN A 164 13.12 -1.15 -0.85
N LYS A 165 12.85 -0.01 -0.25
CA LYS A 165 13.85 0.73 0.54
C LYS A 165 14.28 -0.06 1.77
N LEU A 166 13.34 -0.65 2.52
CA LEU A 166 13.65 -1.49 3.66
C LEU A 166 14.38 -2.78 3.21
N MET A 167 13.89 -3.42 2.16
CA MET A 167 14.54 -4.63 1.61
C MET A 167 16.00 -4.37 1.25
N HIS A 168 16.28 -3.31 0.50
CA HIS A 168 17.64 -2.95 0.12
C HIS A 168 18.52 -2.67 1.34
N PHE A 169 17.99 -1.92 2.33
CA PHE A 169 18.73 -1.64 3.56
C PHE A 169 19.07 -2.91 4.32
N LEU A 170 18.13 -3.84 4.48
CA LEU A 170 18.35 -5.10 5.19
C LEU A 170 19.29 -6.03 4.43
N GLN A 171 19.28 -6.02 3.09
CA GLN A 171 20.21 -6.82 2.26
C GLN A 171 21.66 -6.32 2.34
N VAL A 172 21.87 -5.02 2.52
CA VAL A 172 23.21 -4.43 2.57
C VAL A 172 23.82 -4.53 3.97
N ASN A 173 23.01 -4.46 5.01
CA ASN A 173 23.49 -4.36 6.39
C ASN A 173 23.13 -5.59 7.27
N GLY A 174 22.29 -6.48 6.78
CA GLY A 174 21.85 -7.72 7.47
C GLY A 174 22.59 -8.95 7.02
#